data_2b3656584784a0bf21c7f1664b40c7bc
#
_entry.id   2b3656584784a0bf21c7f1664b40c7bc
#
_cell.length_a   1.000
_cell.length_b   1.000
_cell.length_c   1.000
_cell.angle_alpha   90.00
_cell.angle_beta   90.00
_cell.angle_gamma   90.00
#
_symmetry.space_group_name_H-M   'P 1'
#
loop_
_entity.id
_entity.type
_entity.pdbx_description
1 polymer ?
#
loop_
_entity_poly.entity_id
_entity_poly.type
_entity_poly.pdbx_seq_one_letter_code
_entity_poly.pdbx_strand_id
1 'polypeptide(L)'
;MAILLGIFEEGLIYAIMALGVYITYKILDFPDLSVDGTFPLGAALTAGLIVKGISPVWALPLSFFAGVLAGCVTGFIHVKCKVRDLFSGIIVMTALYSVNLRIAGMKANLPFLSQDTIFDNEWTRNSLPASVRPYIVVIILAVITLICNCLLYTSDAADDSLR
;
A
#
# COMPACT_ATOMS: atom_id res chain seq x y z
N MET A 1 -21.93 13.63 -5.21
CA MET A 1 -21.57 12.30 -5.72
C MET A 1 -20.05 12.10 -5.76
N ALA A 2 -19.25 13.01 -6.35
CA ALA A 2 -17.78 12.86 -6.40
C ALA A 2 -17.10 12.77 -5.03
N ILE A 3 -17.55 13.55 -4.05
CA ILE A 3 -16.98 13.54 -2.69
C ILE A 3 -17.23 12.19 -2.00
N LEU A 4 -18.41 11.62 -2.14
CA LEU A 4 -18.73 10.30 -1.57
C LEU A 4 -17.88 9.20 -2.19
N LEU A 5 -17.66 9.24 -3.50
CA LEU A 5 -16.78 8.29 -4.18
C LEU A 5 -15.34 8.38 -3.67
N GLY A 6 -14.80 9.60 -3.50
CA GLY A 6 -13.46 9.79 -2.93
C GLY A 6 -13.34 9.24 -1.51
N ILE A 7 -14.35 9.40 -0.67
CA ILE A 7 -14.37 8.84 0.69
C ILE A 7 -14.34 7.30 0.65
N PHE A 8 -15.11 6.68 -0.25
CA PHE A 8 -15.09 5.22 -0.42
C PHE A 8 -13.76 4.71 -0.95
N GLU A 9 -13.16 5.42 -1.90
CA GLU A 9 -11.85 5.08 -2.46
C GLU A 9 -10.76 5.12 -1.38
N GLU A 10 -10.67 6.20 -0.63
CA GLU A 10 -9.73 6.33 0.49
C GLU A 10 -9.98 5.29 1.58
N GLY A 11 -11.24 5.08 1.95
CA GLY A 11 -11.63 4.08 2.94
C GLY A 11 -11.22 2.66 2.55
N LEU A 12 -11.38 2.27 1.28
CA LEU A 12 -10.97 0.95 0.79
C LEU A 12 -9.44 0.78 0.75
N ILE A 13 -8.69 1.83 0.43
CA ILE A 13 -7.22 1.81 0.46
C ILE A 13 -6.74 1.56 1.90
N TYR A 14 -7.28 2.29 2.86
CA TYR A 14 -6.96 2.08 4.28
C TYR A 14 -7.46 0.72 4.81
N ALA A 15 -8.55 0.19 4.28
CA ALA A 15 -9.03 -1.14 4.63
C ALA A 15 -8.02 -2.24 4.21
N ILE A 16 -7.40 -2.11 3.03
CA ILE A 16 -6.34 -3.04 2.58
C ILE A 16 -5.12 -2.94 3.51
N MET A 17 -4.73 -1.72 3.89
CA MET A 17 -3.65 -1.50 4.87
C MET A 17 -3.98 -2.15 6.22
N ALA A 18 -5.18 -1.94 6.74
CA ALA A 18 -5.64 -2.51 8.01
C ALA A 18 -5.65 -4.05 7.98
N LEU A 19 -6.05 -4.65 6.85
CA LEU A 19 -5.97 -6.09 6.66
C LEU A 19 -4.53 -6.60 6.70
N GLY A 20 -3.59 -5.86 6.11
CA GLY A 20 -2.15 -6.18 6.20
C GLY A 20 -1.65 -6.20 7.65
N VAL A 21 -2.01 -5.20 8.44
CA VAL A 21 -1.69 -5.15 9.88
C VAL A 21 -2.36 -6.29 10.64
N TYR A 22 -3.61 -6.62 10.32
CA TYR A 22 -4.33 -7.72 10.94
C TYR A 22 -3.65 -9.07 10.67
N ILE A 23 -3.19 -9.33 9.43
CA ILE A 23 -2.45 -10.54 9.08
C ILE A 23 -1.17 -10.64 9.91
N THR A 24 -0.44 -9.54 10.02
CA THR A 24 0.81 -9.50 10.78
C THR A 24 0.54 -9.76 12.27
N TYR A 25 -0.50 -9.16 12.82
CA TYR A 25 -0.93 -9.41 14.20
C TYR A 25 -1.32 -10.86 14.44
N LYS A 26 -2.03 -11.50 13.50
CA LYS A 26 -2.46 -12.89 13.62
C LYS A 26 -1.29 -13.87 13.56
N ILE A 27 -0.26 -13.60 12.75
CA ILE A 27 0.89 -14.49 12.55
C ILE A 27 1.98 -14.28 13.61
N LEU A 28 2.27 -13.02 13.96
CA LEU A 28 3.37 -12.65 14.85
C LEU A 28 2.94 -12.39 16.30
N ASP A 29 1.63 -12.38 16.56
CA ASP A 29 1.02 -12.08 17.86
C ASP A 29 1.29 -10.65 18.38
N PHE A 30 1.70 -9.75 17.49
CA PHE A 30 1.85 -8.31 17.79
C PHE A 30 1.64 -7.45 16.52
N PRO A 31 1.15 -6.19 16.64
CA PRO A 31 0.94 -5.31 15.51
C PRO A 31 2.28 -4.76 14.97
N ASP A 32 2.53 -4.94 13.67
CA ASP A 32 3.69 -4.33 13.02
C ASP A 32 3.44 -2.85 12.73
N LEU A 33 4.12 -1.98 13.46
CA LEU A 33 4.05 -0.53 13.29
C LEU A 33 4.89 -0.01 12.11
N SER A 34 5.70 -0.86 11.47
CA SER A 34 6.48 -0.45 10.29
C SER A 34 5.59 -0.13 9.09
N VAL A 35 4.34 -0.60 9.09
CA VAL A 35 3.35 -0.37 8.04
C VAL A 35 3.09 1.11 7.81
N ASP A 36 3.05 1.93 8.87
CA ASP A 36 2.91 3.38 8.78
C ASP A 36 4.04 4.08 8.00
N GLY A 37 5.21 3.45 7.92
CA GLY A 37 6.34 3.92 7.11
C GLY A 37 6.38 3.31 5.71
N THR A 38 6.06 2.01 5.58
CA THR A 38 6.15 1.28 4.30
C THR A 38 5.01 1.60 3.36
N PHE A 39 3.82 1.90 3.88
CA PHE A 39 2.68 2.32 3.06
C PHE A 39 2.95 3.66 2.33
N PRO A 40 3.37 4.74 3.01
CA PRO A 40 3.78 5.97 2.33
C PRO A 40 5.01 5.79 1.44
N LEU A 41 5.91 4.83 1.73
CA LEU A 41 7.06 4.51 0.87
C LEU A 41 6.59 4.06 -0.51
N GLY A 42 5.64 3.13 -0.55
CA GLY A 42 5.05 2.66 -1.81
C GLY A 42 4.44 3.79 -2.61
N ALA A 43 3.64 4.65 -1.96
CA ALA A 43 3.00 5.80 -2.59
C ALA A 43 4.02 6.84 -3.11
N ALA A 44 5.01 7.23 -2.27
CA ALA A 44 6.03 8.19 -2.64
C ALA A 44 6.90 7.71 -3.80
N LEU A 45 7.24 6.41 -3.80
CA LEU A 45 8.08 5.80 -4.83
C LEU A 45 7.30 5.72 -6.15
N THR A 46 6.06 5.27 -6.13
CA THR A 46 5.19 5.21 -7.32
C THR A 46 5.00 6.61 -7.90
N ALA A 47 4.63 7.60 -7.08
CA ALA A 47 4.46 8.98 -7.51
C ALA A 47 5.76 9.58 -8.06
N GLY A 48 6.90 9.37 -7.36
CA GLY A 48 8.20 9.86 -7.79
C GLY A 48 8.68 9.25 -9.11
N LEU A 49 8.37 7.98 -9.39
CA LEU A 49 8.71 7.31 -10.65
C LEU A 49 7.83 7.83 -11.80
N ILE A 50 6.54 8.01 -11.57
CA ILE A 50 5.60 8.55 -12.57
C ILE A 50 6.00 9.98 -12.95
N VAL A 51 6.33 10.83 -11.98
CA VAL A 51 6.81 12.21 -12.23
C VAL A 51 8.10 12.23 -13.05
N LYS A 52 8.96 11.21 -12.92
CA LYS A 52 10.16 11.04 -13.75
C LYS A 52 9.90 10.47 -15.15
N GLY A 53 8.64 10.23 -15.50
CA GLY A 53 8.25 9.74 -16.83
C GLY A 53 8.34 8.21 -16.98
N ILE A 54 8.48 7.46 -15.89
CA ILE A 54 8.44 6.00 -15.93
C ILE A 54 7.00 5.55 -16.04
N SER A 55 6.72 4.61 -16.94
CA SER A 55 5.36 4.11 -17.12
C SER A 55 4.78 3.53 -15.83
N PRO A 56 3.50 3.80 -15.51
CA PRO A 56 2.85 3.32 -14.29
C PRO A 56 2.92 1.81 -14.08
N VAL A 57 2.95 1.05 -15.19
CA VAL A 57 3.05 -0.43 -15.17
C VAL A 57 4.36 -0.91 -14.54
N TRP A 58 5.47 -0.18 -14.75
CA TRP A 58 6.78 -0.49 -14.14
C TRP A 58 6.94 0.10 -12.74
N ALA A 59 6.23 1.18 -12.45
CA ALA A 59 6.28 1.81 -11.14
C ALA A 59 5.69 0.91 -10.03
N LEU A 60 4.63 0.14 -10.35
CA LEU A 60 4.00 -0.80 -9.39
C LEU A 60 4.94 -1.90 -8.90
N PRO A 61 5.57 -2.72 -9.77
CA PRO A 61 6.47 -3.76 -9.27
C PRO A 61 7.68 -3.17 -8.54
N LEU A 62 8.21 -2.01 -8.95
CA LEU A 62 9.30 -1.36 -8.23
C LEU A 62 8.89 -0.95 -6.81
N SER A 63 7.71 -0.36 -6.64
CA SER A 63 7.20 0.02 -5.31
C SER A 63 6.92 -1.20 -4.44
N PHE A 64 6.43 -2.30 -5.03
CA PHE A 64 6.25 -3.57 -4.33
C PHE A 64 7.58 -4.12 -3.80
N PHE A 65 8.61 -4.16 -4.63
CA PHE A 65 9.94 -4.61 -4.19
C PHE A 65 10.54 -3.70 -3.11
N ALA A 66 10.31 -2.40 -3.18
CA ALA A 66 10.76 -1.48 -2.13
C ALA A 66 10.06 -1.77 -0.79
N GLY A 67 8.75 -2.08 -0.82
CA GLY A 67 8.01 -2.52 0.36
C GLY A 67 8.56 -3.83 0.94
N VAL A 68 8.85 -4.82 0.09
CA VAL A 68 9.49 -6.08 0.50
C VAL A 68 10.86 -5.83 1.16
N LEU A 69 11.69 -4.98 0.57
CA LEU A 69 13.00 -4.62 1.14
C LEU A 69 12.84 -3.93 2.50
N ALA A 70 11.89 -3.02 2.64
CA ALA A 70 11.61 -2.38 3.93
C ALA A 70 11.18 -3.38 5.00
N GLY A 71 10.31 -4.33 4.65
CA GLY A 71 9.91 -5.44 5.54
C GLY A 71 11.09 -6.35 5.91
N CYS A 72 11.97 -6.65 4.96
CA CYS A 72 13.20 -7.41 5.23
C CYS A 72 14.10 -6.67 6.22
N VAL A 73 14.21 -5.35 6.14
CA VAL A 73 14.99 -4.54 7.10
C VAL A 73 14.38 -4.61 8.49
N THR A 74 13.06 -4.52 8.61
CA THR A 74 12.35 -4.68 9.89
C THR A 74 12.64 -6.04 10.50
N GLY A 75 12.48 -7.11 9.72
CA GLY A 75 12.76 -8.48 10.18
C GLY A 75 14.24 -8.70 10.53
N PHE A 76 15.16 -8.11 9.78
CA PHE A 76 16.59 -8.17 10.08
C PHE A 76 16.94 -7.51 11.42
N ILE A 77 16.40 -6.31 11.69
CA ILE A 77 16.59 -5.61 12.96
C ILE A 77 16.02 -6.43 14.12
N HIS A 78 14.81 -7.00 13.94
CA HIS A 78 14.22 -7.85 14.96
C HIS A 78 15.05 -9.09 15.27
N VAL A 79 15.39 -9.88 14.24
CA VAL A 79 16.05 -11.19 14.41
C VAL A 79 17.53 -11.04 14.77
N LYS A 80 18.27 -10.17 14.03
CA LYS A 80 19.72 -10.06 14.19
C LYS A 80 20.14 -9.18 15.35
N CYS A 81 19.46 -8.06 15.55
CA CYS A 81 19.76 -7.14 16.65
C CYS A 81 19.04 -7.51 17.95
N LYS A 82 18.16 -8.55 17.93
CA LYS A 82 17.35 -8.98 19.08
C LYS A 82 16.56 -7.84 19.73
N VAL A 83 16.15 -6.89 18.91
CA VAL A 83 15.30 -5.77 19.34
C VAL A 83 13.87 -6.28 19.46
N ARG A 84 13.13 -5.82 20.48
CA ARG A 84 11.71 -6.14 20.61
C ARG A 84 10.96 -5.69 19.36
N ASP A 85 10.00 -6.48 18.94
CA ASP A 85 9.23 -6.32 17.72
C ASP A 85 8.66 -4.91 17.54
N LEU A 86 8.02 -4.40 18.58
CA LEU A 86 7.45 -3.05 18.60
C LEU A 86 8.50 -1.96 18.33
N PHE A 87 9.69 -2.06 18.93
CA PHE A 87 10.77 -1.09 18.74
C PHE A 87 11.39 -1.19 17.34
N SER A 88 11.49 -2.40 16.79
CA SER A 88 11.94 -2.62 15.42
C SER A 88 11.04 -1.89 14.42
N GLY A 89 9.72 -2.01 14.56
CA GLY A 89 8.75 -1.31 13.74
C GLY A 89 8.88 0.22 13.83
N ILE A 90 8.99 0.77 15.04
CA ILE A 90 9.12 2.22 15.26
C ILE A 90 10.42 2.77 14.65
N ILE A 91 11.54 2.06 14.80
CA ILE A 91 12.84 2.47 14.22
C ILE A 91 12.74 2.54 12.69
N VAL A 92 12.17 1.50 12.07
CA VAL A 92 12.02 1.44 10.62
C VAL A 92 11.03 2.50 10.12
N MET A 93 9.90 2.68 10.80
CA MET A 93 8.92 3.73 10.48
C MET A 93 9.58 5.12 10.46
N THR A 94 10.34 5.48 11.49
CA THR A 94 11.03 6.78 11.56
C THR A 94 12.13 6.95 10.52
N ALA A 95 12.88 5.90 10.23
CA ALA A 95 13.88 5.89 9.17
C ALA A 95 13.23 6.06 7.79
N LEU A 96 12.14 5.32 7.53
CA LEU A 96 11.39 5.40 6.26
C LEU A 96 10.73 6.76 6.07
N TYR A 97 10.30 7.44 7.14
CA TYR A 97 9.79 8.80 7.03
C TYR A 97 10.81 9.74 6.34
N SER A 98 12.07 9.68 6.74
CA SER A 98 13.15 10.48 6.13
C SER A 98 13.42 10.09 4.67
N VAL A 99 13.33 8.79 4.36
CA VAL A 99 13.49 8.28 3.00
C VAL A 99 12.33 8.74 2.11
N ASN A 100 11.09 8.62 2.59
CA ASN A 100 9.89 9.03 1.89
C ASN A 100 9.94 10.53 1.53
N LEU A 101 10.36 11.37 2.49
CA LEU A 101 10.49 12.80 2.27
C LEU A 101 11.54 13.13 1.20
N ARG A 102 12.65 12.40 1.15
CA ARG A 102 13.68 12.55 0.10
C ARG A 102 13.17 12.12 -1.27
N ILE A 103 12.46 11.00 -1.35
CA ILE A 103 11.86 10.50 -2.61
C ILE A 103 10.82 11.51 -3.12
N ALA A 104 10.02 12.09 -2.24
CA ALA A 104 9.06 13.13 -2.56
C ALA A 104 9.69 14.49 -2.94
N GLY A 105 11.03 14.58 -2.97
CA GLY A 105 11.73 15.82 -3.32
C GLY A 105 11.57 16.91 -2.28
N MET A 106 11.47 16.54 -0.99
CA MET A 106 11.24 17.44 0.15
C MET A 106 9.93 18.24 0.07
N LYS A 107 8.95 17.74 -0.67
CA LYS A 107 7.61 18.32 -0.83
C LYS A 107 6.59 17.47 -0.10
N ALA A 108 5.70 18.10 0.66
CA ALA A 108 4.61 17.42 1.36
C ALA A 108 3.56 16.84 0.39
N ASN A 109 3.40 17.46 -0.78
CA ASN A 109 2.50 17.02 -1.84
C ASN A 109 3.23 16.92 -3.17
N LEU A 110 3.04 15.80 -3.86
CA LEU A 110 3.48 15.60 -5.25
C LEU A 110 2.26 15.73 -6.16
N PRO A 111 2.05 16.90 -6.82
CA PRO A 111 0.97 17.03 -7.78
C PRO A 111 1.33 16.27 -9.07
N PHE A 112 0.53 15.25 -9.43
CA PHE A 112 0.66 14.51 -10.68
C PHE A 112 -0.65 14.51 -11.49
N LEU A 113 -1.40 15.62 -11.37
CA LEU A 113 -2.70 15.81 -12.04
C LEU A 113 -2.64 15.73 -13.58
N SER A 114 -1.46 15.90 -14.17
CA SER A 114 -1.24 15.85 -15.62
C SER A 114 -0.47 14.62 -16.08
N GLN A 115 -0.24 13.64 -15.22
CA GLN A 115 0.50 12.43 -15.55
C GLN A 115 -0.46 11.26 -15.79
N ASP A 116 -0.12 10.42 -16.77
CA ASP A 116 -0.88 9.21 -17.03
C ASP A 116 -0.73 8.24 -15.84
N THR A 117 -1.87 7.80 -15.32
CA THR A 117 -1.96 6.77 -14.29
C THR A 117 -2.47 5.46 -14.89
N ILE A 118 -2.42 4.37 -14.12
CA ILE A 118 -2.97 3.08 -14.56
C ILE A 118 -4.46 3.19 -14.86
N PHE A 119 -5.18 4.02 -14.11
CA PHE A 119 -6.63 4.23 -14.24
C PHE A 119 -7.00 5.36 -15.21
N ASP A 120 -6.08 6.27 -15.53
CA ASP A 120 -6.26 7.36 -16.50
C ASP A 120 -5.15 7.34 -17.54
N ASN A 121 -5.16 6.32 -18.38
CA ASN A 121 -4.25 6.13 -19.51
C ASN A 121 -5.01 6.39 -20.83
N GLU A 122 -4.31 6.66 -21.93
CA GLU A 122 -4.94 6.85 -23.26
C GLU A 122 -5.88 5.71 -23.64
N TRP A 123 -5.53 4.47 -23.27
CA TRP A 123 -6.36 3.29 -23.53
C TRP A 123 -7.68 3.33 -22.74
N THR A 124 -7.63 3.70 -21.47
CA THR A 124 -8.81 3.82 -20.61
C THR A 124 -9.66 5.02 -21.02
N ARG A 125 -9.02 6.07 -21.51
CA ARG A 125 -9.66 7.29 -22.04
C ARG A 125 -10.50 7.03 -23.27
N ASN A 126 -10.02 6.16 -24.16
CA ASN A 126 -10.72 5.77 -25.37
C ASN A 126 -11.80 4.72 -25.17
N SER A 127 -11.63 3.86 -24.14
CA SER A 127 -12.55 2.72 -23.90
C SER A 127 -13.69 3.06 -22.94
N LEU A 128 -13.54 4.04 -22.07
CA LEU A 128 -14.47 4.31 -20.96
C LEU A 128 -14.82 5.79 -20.84
N PRO A 129 -16.12 6.14 -20.72
CA PRO A 129 -16.55 7.50 -20.48
C PRO A 129 -16.06 8.02 -19.12
N ALA A 130 -15.73 9.30 -19.04
CA ALA A 130 -15.17 9.94 -17.85
C ALA A 130 -16.03 9.77 -16.57
N SER A 131 -17.34 9.60 -16.74
CA SER A 131 -18.28 9.38 -15.62
C SER A 131 -18.17 8.00 -14.97
N VAL A 132 -17.64 7.00 -15.66
CA VAL A 132 -17.59 5.60 -15.18
C VAL A 132 -16.24 5.24 -14.55
N ARG A 133 -15.16 5.94 -14.90
CA ARG A 133 -13.80 5.66 -14.40
C ARG A 133 -13.68 5.61 -12.88
N PRO A 134 -14.19 6.58 -12.10
CA PRO A 134 -14.05 6.53 -10.64
C PRO A 134 -14.78 5.32 -10.02
N TYR A 135 -15.89 4.88 -10.63
CA TYR A 135 -16.60 3.68 -10.16
C TYR A 135 -15.79 2.40 -10.37
N ILE A 136 -15.02 2.32 -11.44
CA ILE A 136 -14.17 1.16 -11.74
C ILE A 136 -13.06 1.03 -10.71
N VAL A 137 -12.43 2.14 -10.31
CA VAL A 137 -11.40 2.16 -9.26
C VAL A 137 -11.98 1.63 -7.95
N VAL A 138 -13.13 2.15 -7.53
CA VAL A 138 -13.82 1.70 -6.31
C VAL A 138 -14.19 0.21 -6.38
N ILE A 139 -14.69 -0.27 -7.52
CA ILE A 139 -15.04 -1.68 -7.71
C ILE A 139 -13.79 -2.57 -7.62
N ILE A 140 -12.69 -2.20 -8.25
CA ILE A 140 -11.44 -2.97 -8.21
C ILE A 140 -10.92 -3.05 -6.77
N LEU A 141 -10.88 -1.93 -6.06
CA LEU A 141 -10.45 -1.88 -4.65
C LEU A 141 -11.37 -2.71 -3.76
N ALA A 142 -12.68 -2.64 -3.96
CA ALA A 142 -13.66 -3.43 -3.20
C ALA A 142 -13.47 -4.94 -3.45
N VAL A 143 -13.23 -5.34 -4.70
CA VAL A 143 -12.98 -6.75 -5.06
C VAL A 143 -11.68 -7.23 -4.41
N ILE A 144 -10.60 -6.45 -4.46
CA ILE A 144 -9.33 -6.80 -3.81
C ILE A 144 -9.52 -6.96 -2.30
N THR A 145 -10.22 -6.03 -1.67
CA THR A 145 -10.51 -6.07 -0.22
C THR A 145 -11.35 -7.31 0.14
N LEU A 146 -12.36 -7.64 -0.67
CA LEU A 146 -13.18 -8.84 -0.49
C LEU A 146 -12.36 -10.13 -0.65
N ILE A 147 -11.50 -10.21 -1.66
CA ILE A 147 -10.63 -11.37 -1.87
C ILE A 147 -9.68 -11.55 -0.68
N CYS A 148 -9.04 -10.47 -0.21
CA CYS A 148 -8.17 -10.51 0.95
C CYS A 148 -8.92 -10.97 2.22
N ASN A 149 -10.11 -10.45 2.46
CA ASN A 149 -10.96 -10.90 3.58
C ASN A 149 -11.36 -12.38 3.45
N CYS A 150 -11.72 -12.83 2.26
CA CYS A 150 -12.09 -14.22 2.02
C CYS A 150 -10.91 -15.17 2.26
N LEU A 151 -9.71 -14.80 1.80
CA LEU A 151 -8.48 -15.58 2.06
C LEU A 151 -8.16 -15.67 3.54
N LEU A 152 -8.31 -14.57 4.28
CA LEU A 152 -8.12 -14.58 5.74
C LEU A 152 -9.13 -15.48 6.45
N TYR A 153 -10.40 -15.38 6.07
CA TYR A 153 -11.45 -16.19 6.65
C TYR A 153 -11.25 -17.69 6.39
N THR A 154 -10.81 -18.07 5.20
CA THR A 154 -10.50 -19.46 4.88
C THR A 154 -9.26 -19.97 5.62
N SER A 155 -8.26 -19.13 5.85
CA SER A 155 -7.08 -19.47 6.65
C SER A 155 -7.44 -19.67 8.11
N ASP A 156 -8.28 -18.82 8.71
CA ASP A 156 -8.78 -18.96 10.07
C ASP A 156 -9.59 -20.24 10.26
N ALA A 157 -10.49 -20.54 9.32
CA ALA A 157 -11.29 -21.77 9.35
C ALA A 157 -10.42 -23.04 9.23
N ALA A 158 -9.31 -22.99 8.51
CA ALA A 158 -8.35 -24.09 8.41
C ALA A 158 -7.59 -24.31 9.73
N ASP A 159 -7.19 -23.23 10.42
CA ASP A 159 -6.52 -23.30 11.72
C ASP A 159 -7.45 -23.85 12.82
N ASP A 160 -8.71 -23.43 12.83
CA ASP A 160 -9.71 -23.95 13.79
C ASP A 160 -10.05 -25.44 13.55
N SER A 161 -9.93 -25.91 12.30
CA SER A 161 -10.16 -27.33 11.96
C SER A 161 -9.00 -28.24 12.37
N LEU A 162 -7.80 -27.70 12.61
CA LEU A 162 -6.59 -28.43 13.05
C LEU A 162 -6.39 -28.44 14.56
N ARG A 163 -7.20 -27.74 15.33
CA ARG A 163 -7.22 -27.71 16.79
C ARG A 163 -8.29 -28.66 17.37
#